data_346f752cfabe50cf9e2c685bb0393550
#
_entry.id   346f752cfabe50cf9e2c685bb0393550
#
_cell.length_a   1.000
_cell.length_b   1.000
_cell.length_c   1.000
_cell.angle_alpha   90.00
_cell.angle_beta   90.00
_cell.angle_gamma   90.00
#
_symmetry.space_group_name_H-M   'P 1'
#
loop_
_entity.id
_entity.type
_entity.pdbx_description
1 polymer ?
#
loop_
_entity_poly.entity_id
_entity_poly.type
_entity_poly.pdbx_seq_one_letter_code
_entity_poly.pdbx_strand_id
1 'polypeptide(L)'
;MREVGSQIKDLDGEVALVDAALDEQLATLPNLPDPTAADEDEVVKEWGEPSTGGRDHVDLLGNRLDMEAGSRVAGSRFVYMKGELVFLEFALVRWALELLSGKGFMPVTPPVLVREEALYGTGFLPDTEQQIYSVPEDNLYLAGTSEVPLSFLHAGQILEEPALPLRYAGFSTCFRREAGAAGRDTRGMFRVHQFDKVEMFTFVRPEDSPAEHERLLAVEEEIFQALEVPYRVVNIGVAELGNSAAKKYDVEAWLPGDAGGRYREVTSCSNTTDYQARRLDCRYRPADGKGTDHVHTLNGTAVAVGRTIIAIVENHQEEDGSIRIPEVLHQYGAPQVIAPAG
;
A
#
# COMPACT_ATOMS: atom_id res chain seq x y z
N MET A 1 4.07 31.92 -48.38
CA MET A 1 4.59 32.10 -46.98
C MET A 1 3.44 32.17 -45.97
N ARG A 2 2.45 33.08 -46.03
CA ARG A 2 1.33 33.12 -45.06
C ARG A 2 0.44 31.89 -45.10
N GLU A 3 0.11 31.38 -46.29
CA GLU A 3 -0.71 30.16 -46.46
C GLU A 3 -0.04 28.91 -45.92
N VAL A 4 1.26 28.73 -46.18
CA VAL A 4 2.06 27.63 -45.59
C VAL A 4 2.13 27.73 -44.09
N GLY A 5 2.28 28.95 -43.55
CA GLY A 5 2.27 29.14 -42.09
C GLY A 5 0.92 28.82 -41.44
N SER A 6 -0.20 29.07 -42.12
CA SER A 6 -1.54 28.69 -41.68
C SER A 6 -1.70 27.16 -41.68
N GLN A 7 -1.29 26.50 -42.78
CA GLN A 7 -1.36 25.03 -42.90
C GLN A 7 -0.50 24.31 -41.84
N ILE A 8 0.69 24.86 -41.55
CA ILE A 8 1.53 24.28 -40.47
C ILE A 8 0.79 24.39 -39.13
N LYS A 9 0.23 25.54 -38.80
CA LYS A 9 -0.51 25.74 -37.55
C LYS A 9 -1.73 24.83 -37.43
N ASP A 10 -2.45 24.62 -38.54
CA ASP A 10 -3.63 23.74 -38.56
C ASP A 10 -3.20 22.27 -38.36
N LEU A 11 -2.13 21.83 -39.03
CA LEU A 11 -1.55 20.49 -38.85
C LEU A 11 -0.97 20.28 -37.44
N ASP A 12 -0.30 21.27 -36.87
CA ASP A 12 0.20 21.20 -35.49
C ASP A 12 -0.99 21.03 -34.50
N GLY A 13 -2.11 21.69 -34.77
CA GLY A 13 -3.33 21.53 -34.00
C GLY A 13 -3.91 20.10 -34.10
N GLU A 14 -3.96 19.53 -35.32
CA GLU A 14 -4.42 18.16 -35.54
C GLU A 14 -3.51 17.14 -34.86
N VAL A 15 -2.19 17.31 -34.98
CA VAL A 15 -1.20 16.43 -34.30
C VAL A 15 -1.41 16.47 -32.79
N ALA A 16 -1.52 17.65 -32.20
CA ALA A 16 -1.75 17.79 -30.76
C ALA A 16 -3.03 17.06 -30.27
N LEU A 17 -4.10 17.09 -31.07
CA LEU A 17 -5.34 16.36 -30.74
C LEU A 17 -5.18 14.86 -30.85
N VAL A 18 -4.45 14.36 -31.85
CA VAL A 18 -4.18 12.95 -32.03
C VAL A 18 -3.27 12.43 -30.92
N ASP A 19 -2.22 13.20 -30.59
CA ASP A 19 -1.29 12.84 -29.51
C ASP A 19 -2.03 12.76 -28.16
N ALA A 20 -2.88 13.76 -27.86
CA ALA A 20 -3.67 13.73 -26.62
C ALA A 20 -4.62 12.51 -26.55
N ALA A 21 -5.27 12.16 -27.65
CA ALA A 21 -6.14 10.98 -27.73
C ALA A 21 -5.36 9.67 -27.61
N LEU A 22 -4.16 9.62 -28.17
CA LEU A 22 -3.25 8.47 -28.04
C LEU A 22 -2.77 8.31 -26.59
N ASP A 23 -2.35 9.41 -25.95
CA ASP A 23 -1.92 9.40 -24.54
C ASP A 23 -3.04 8.94 -23.60
N GLU A 24 -4.28 9.39 -23.83
CA GLU A 24 -5.45 8.95 -23.08
C GLU A 24 -5.67 7.42 -23.21
N GLN A 25 -5.54 6.87 -24.42
CA GLN A 25 -5.66 5.43 -24.63
C GLN A 25 -4.51 4.66 -24.00
N LEU A 26 -3.27 5.13 -24.17
CA LEU A 26 -2.09 4.49 -23.56
C LEU A 26 -2.16 4.49 -22.02
N ALA A 27 -2.77 5.50 -21.42
CA ALA A 27 -2.95 5.58 -19.98
C ALA A 27 -3.86 4.47 -19.41
N THR A 28 -4.72 3.87 -20.24
CA THR A 28 -5.60 2.77 -19.81
C THR A 28 -4.93 1.40 -19.89
N LEU A 29 -3.79 1.30 -20.57
CA LEU A 29 -3.09 0.02 -20.70
C LEU A 29 -2.40 -0.35 -19.40
N PRO A 30 -2.59 -1.57 -18.90
CA PRO A 30 -1.85 -2.05 -17.74
C PRO A 30 -0.37 -2.25 -18.07
N ASN A 31 0.44 -2.38 -17.03
CA ASN A 31 1.83 -2.77 -17.15
C ASN A 31 1.96 -4.19 -17.73
N LEU A 32 3.10 -4.50 -18.33
CA LEU A 32 3.37 -5.84 -18.84
C LEU A 32 3.73 -6.75 -17.66
N PRO A 33 3.07 -7.93 -17.53
CA PRO A 33 3.40 -8.88 -16.48
C PRO A 33 4.87 -9.36 -16.61
N ASP A 34 5.52 -9.52 -15.47
CA ASP A 34 6.82 -10.17 -15.38
C ASP A 34 6.69 -11.64 -15.76
N PRO A 35 7.66 -12.24 -16.50
CA PRO A 35 7.61 -13.66 -16.86
C PRO A 35 7.54 -14.63 -15.67
N THR A 36 7.84 -14.17 -14.45
CA THR A 36 7.74 -14.94 -13.19
C THR A 36 6.49 -14.64 -12.39
N ALA A 37 5.59 -13.79 -12.88
CA ALA A 37 4.24 -13.65 -12.33
C ALA A 37 3.47 -14.95 -12.57
N ALA A 38 2.63 -15.34 -11.61
CA ALA A 38 1.84 -16.58 -11.74
C ALA A 38 0.67 -16.41 -12.73
N ASP A 39 0.25 -17.46 -13.38
CA ASP A 39 -0.98 -17.43 -14.22
C ASP A 39 -2.24 -17.24 -13.35
N GLU A 40 -2.28 -17.93 -12.20
CA GLU A 40 -3.31 -17.84 -11.15
C GLU A 40 -2.60 -17.65 -9.80
N ASP A 41 -3.35 -17.26 -8.76
CA ASP A 41 -2.80 -17.08 -7.42
C ASP A 41 -2.14 -18.36 -6.91
N GLU A 42 -0.86 -18.27 -6.52
CA GLU A 42 -0.06 -19.39 -6.05
C GLU A 42 0.51 -19.13 -4.66
N VAL A 43 0.22 -20.02 -3.70
CA VAL A 43 0.87 -19.98 -2.40
C VAL A 43 2.30 -20.48 -2.53
N VAL A 44 3.27 -19.59 -2.34
CA VAL A 44 4.70 -19.89 -2.54
C VAL A 44 5.44 -20.14 -1.22
N LYS A 45 4.86 -19.72 -0.09
CA LYS A 45 5.47 -19.89 1.23
C LYS A 45 4.42 -19.83 2.33
N GLU A 46 4.66 -20.58 3.42
CA GLU A 46 3.89 -20.51 4.66
C GLU A 46 4.83 -20.43 5.87
N TRP A 47 4.39 -19.74 6.93
CA TRP A 47 5.13 -19.64 8.19
C TRP A 47 4.18 -19.60 9.39
N GLY A 48 4.61 -20.26 10.47
CA GLY A 48 3.86 -20.37 11.72
C GLY A 48 2.78 -21.44 11.67
N GLU A 49 2.21 -21.75 12.83
CA GLU A 49 1.16 -22.76 12.98
C GLU A 49 -0.20 -22.08 13.16
N PRO A 50 -1.13 -22.22 12.19
CA PRO A 50 -2.47 -21.68 12.32
C PRO A 50 -3.21 -22.26 13.52
N SER A 51 -3.70 -21.42 14.41
CA SER A 51 -4.53 -21.86 15.55
C SER A 51 -5.93 -22.29 15.08
N THR A 52 -6.55 -23.18 15.84
CA THR A 52 -7.92 -23.62 15.56
C THR A 52 -8.92 -22.92 16.47
N GLY A 53 -9.87 -22.22 15.87
CA GLY A 53 -10.90 -21.50 16.62
C GLY A 53 -10.39 -20.20 17.26
N GLY A 54 -11.30 -19.33 17.63
CA GLY A 54 -11.02 -18.05 18.25
C GLY A 54 -12.22 -17.14 18.15
N ARG A 55 -12.24 -16.08 18.97
CA ARG A 55 -13.19 -14.96 18.85
C ARG A 55 -12.64 -13.96 17.86
N ASP A 56 -13.53 -13.31 17.13
CA ASP A 56 -13.13 -12.24 16.24
C ASP A 56 -12.71 -10.96 17.02
N HIS A 57 -11.99 -10.09 16.35
CA HIS A 57 -11.48 -8.85 16.95
C HIS A 57 -12.57 -7.92 17.48
N VAL A 58 -13.78 -7.95 16.93
CA VAL A 58 -14.89 -7.09 17.42
C VAL A 58 -15.35 -7.57 18.79
N ASP A 59 -15.49 -8.89 18.97
CA ASP A 59 -15.90 -9.47 20.26
C ASP A 59 -14.77 -9.35 21.31
N LEU A 60 -13.51 -9.44 20.89
CA LEU A 60 -12.36 -9.29 21.77
C LEU A 60 -12.13 -7.85 22.23
N LEU A 61 -12.31 -6.90 21.35
CA LEU A 61 -12.04 -5.48 21.61
C LEU A 61 -13.24 -4.77 22.28
N GLY A 62 -14.46 -5.24 22.02
CA GLY A 62 -15.66 -4.65 22.60
C GLY A 62 -15.76 -3.13 22.35
N ASN A 63 -15.97 -2.36 23.43
CA ASN A 63 -16.14 -0.91 23.35
C ASN A 63 -14.86 -0.11 22.99
N ARG A 64 -13.69 -0.77 22.90
CA ARG A 64 -12.46 -0.15 22.41
C ARG A 64 -12.50 0.09 20.90
N LEU A 65 -13.35 -0.65 20.18
CA LEU A 65 -13.64 -0.46 18.76
C LEU A 65 -15.09 -0.01 18.60
N ASP A 66 -15.32 1.30 18.48
CA ASP A 66 -16.66 1.90 18.45
C ASP A 66 -17.10 2.22 17.01
N MET A 67 -17.74 1.25 16.38
CA MET A 67 -18.27 1.38 15.02
C MET A 67 -19.56 2.21 14.98
N GLU A 68 -20.35 2.21 16.08
CA GLU A 68 -21.58 2.96 16.13
C GLU A 68 -21.31 4.47 16.18
N ALA A 69 -20.36 4.92 17.01
CA ALA A 69 -19.92 6.31 17.02
C ALA A 69 -19.30 6.72 15.68
N GLY A 70 -18.48 5.85 15.06
CA GLY A 70 -17.93 6.08 13.72
C GLY A 70 -19.02 6.29 12.68
N SER A 71 -20.03 5.42 12.70
CA SER A 71 -21.17 5.52 11.77
C SER A 71 -21.99 6.80 11.97
N ARG A 72 -22.15 7.27 13.20
CA ARG A 72 -22.87 8.53 13.48
C ARG A 72 -22.15 9.77 12.95
N VAL A 73 -20.83 9.77 12.96
CA VAL A 73 -20.04 10.95 12.55
C VAL A 73 -19.73 10.98 11.05
N ALA A 74 -19.50 9.83 10.42
CA ALA A 74 -19.01 9.80 9.05
C ALA A 74 -19.66 8.74 8.14
N GLY A 75 -20.55 7.92 8.67
CA GLY A 75 -21.20 6.83 7.94
C GLY A 75 -20.59 5.46 8.23
N SER A 76 -21.11 4.44 7.54
CA SER A 76 -20.63 3.06 7.69
C SER A 76 -19.14 2.95 7.36
N ARG A 77 -18.45 1.91 7.91
CA ARG A 77 -17.01 1.67 7.70
C ARG A 77 -16.08 2.77 8.23
N PHE A 78 -16.55 3.62 9.14
CA PHE A 78 -15.73 4.47 10.00
C PHE A 78 -15.79 3.96 11.42
N VAL A 79 -14.65 4.00 12.11
CA VAL A 79 -14.53 3.46 13.48
C VAL A 79 -13.78 4.43 14.38
N TYR A 80 -14.08 4.39 15.67
CA TYR A 80 -13.20 4.98 16.68
C TYR A 80 -12.40 3.86 17.35
N MET A 81 -11.09 3.97 17.36
CA MET A 81 -10.22 3.19 18.23
C MET A 81 -10.00 3.97 19.52
N LYS A 82 -10.11 3.30 20.67
CA LYS A 82 -10.09 3.94 22.00
C LYS A 82 -9.16 3.20 22.95
N GLY A 83 -8.69 3.94 23.96
CA GLY A 83 -7.89 3.39 25.05
C GLY A 83 -6.58 2.77 24.58
N GLU A 84 -6.33 1.52 24.99
CA GLU A 84 -5.08 0.80 24.75
C GLU A 84 -4.80 0.58 23.28
N LEU A 85 -5.83 0.54 22.40
CA LEU A 85 -5.64 0.39 20.95
C LEU A 85 -4.88 1.56 20.33
N VAL A 86 -5.07 2.79 20.86
CA VAL A 86 -4.35 3.96 20.37
C VAL A 86 -2.85 3.84 20.67
N PHE A 87 -2.49 3.34 21.86
CA PHE A 87 -1.08 3.11 22.21
C PHE A 87 -0.47 1.95 21.40
N LEU A 88 -1.25 0.90 21.14
CA LEU A 88 -0.82 -0.20 20.28
C LEU A 88 -0.55 0.28 18.84
N GLU A 89 -1.42 1.11 18.28
CA GLU A 89 -1.25 1.71 16.97
C GLU A 89 0.05 2.53 16.88
N PHE A 90 0.27 3.48 17.81
CA PHE A 90 1.49 4.28 17.82
C PHE A 90 2.75 3.47 18.02
N ALA A 91 2.70 2.44 18.88
CA ALA A 91 3.81 1.54 19.10
C ALA A 91 4.17 0.76 17.83
N LEU A 92 3.15 0.23 17.14
CA LEU A 92 3.30 -0.51 15.90
C LEU A 92 3.91 0.35 14.79
N VAL A 93 3.39 1.57 14.60
CA VAL A 93 3.91 2.52 13.61
C VAL A 93 5.34 2.90 13.92
N ARG A 94 5.64 3.27 15.17
CA ARG A 94 6.98 3.67 15.58
C ARG A 94 7.99 2.54 15.40
N TRP A 95 7.64 1.33 15.85
CA TRP A 95 8.47 0.14 15.67
C TRP A 95 8.77 -0.13 14.19
N ALA A 96 7.74 -0.12 13.34
CA ALA A 96 7.91 -0.37 11.91
C ALA A 96 8.83 0.68 11.26
N LEU A 97 8.67 1.96 11.58
CA LEU A 97 9.53 3.03 11.06
C LEU A 97 10.98 2.88 11.52
N GLU A 98 11.23 2.49 12.78
CA GLU A 98 12.59 2.24 13.29
C GLU A 98 13.22 1.00 12.63
N LEU A 99 12.46 -0.09 12.46
CA LEU A 99 12.89 -1.28 11.73
C LEU A 99 13.33 -0.93 10.30
N LEU A 100 12.47 -0.20 9.57
CA LEU A 100 12.72 0.23 8.20
C LEU A 100 13.92 1.17 8.12
N SER A 101 14.05 2.11 9.05
CA SER A 101 15.20 3.01 9.12
C SER A 101 16.51 2.23 9.29
N GLY A 102 16.52 1.18 10.13
CA GLY A 102 17.65 0.26 10.27
C GLY A 102 17.99 -0.52 9.00
N LYS A 103 17.04 -0.64 8.06
CA LYS A 103 17.21 -1.29 6.75
C LYS A 103 17.53 -0.31 5.61
N GLY A 104 17.74 0.98 5.93
CA GLY A 104 18.12 2.01 4.99
C GLY A 104 16.95 2.74 4.32
N PHE A 105 15.74 2.61 4.85
CA PHE A 105 14.61 3.44 4.42
C PHE A 105 14.59 4.77 5.17
N MET A 106 14.37 5.85 4.45
CA MET A 106 14.18 7.18 5.03
C MET A 106 12.72 7.34 5.48
N PRO A 107 12.44 7.56 6.78
CA PRO A 107 11.08 7.82 7.24
C PRO A 107 10.56 9.15 6.68
N VAL A 108 9.31 9.15 6.21
CA VAL A 108 8.64 10.31 5.61
C VAL A 108 7.19 10.38 6.09
N THR A 109 6.72 11.58 6.43
CA THR A 109 5.29 11.87 6.56
C THR A 109 4.86 12.71 5.36
N PRO A 110 4.26 12.09 4.33
CA PRO A 110 3.88 12.80 3.11
C PRO A 110 2.54 13.51 3.26
N PRO A 111 2.22 14.50 2.37
CA PRO A 111 0.88 15.04 2.28
C PRO A 111 -0.12 13.97 1.83
N VAL A 112 -1.34 14.00 2.37
CA VAL A 112 -2.43 13.08 2.00
C VAL A 112 -3.40 13.70 1.00
N LEU A 113 -3.37 15.01 0.81
CA LEU A 113 -4.04 15.72 -0.27
C LEU A 113 -3.06 15.84 -1.44
N VAL A 114 -3.41 15.26 -2.57
CA VAL A 114 -2.55 15.17 -3.75
C VAL A 114 -3.24 15.74 -4.98
N ARG A 115 -2.47 16.16 -5.96
CA ARG A 115 -2.96 16.59 -7.26
C ARG A 115 -3.24 15.41 -8.17
N GLU A 116 -4.01 15.66 -9.22
CA GLU A 116 -4.37 14.67 -10.25
C GLU A 116 -3.14 14.02 -10.88
N GLU A 117 -2.09 14.81 -11.15
CA GLU A 117 -0.86 14.32 -11.79
C GLU A 117 -0.15 13.24 -10.97
N ALA A 118 -0.25 13.30 -9.63
CA ALA A 118 0.34 12.27 -8.78
C ALA A 118 -0.43 10.95 -8.85
N LEU A 119 -1.76 11.01 -8.94
CA LEU A 119 -2.61 9.84 -9.11
C LEU A 119 -2.46 9.23 -10.52
N TYR A 120 -2.40 10.07 -11.54
CA TYR A 120 -2.14 9.63 -12.90
C TYR A 120 -0.78 8.95 -13.03
N GLY A 121 0.25 9.56 -12.47
CA GLY A 121 1.61 9.04 -12.51
C GLY A 121 1.77 7.66 -11.85
N THR A 122 1.00 7.40 -10.80
CA THR A 122 1.00 6.11 -10.12
C THR A 122 0.08 5.07 -10.75
N GLY A 123 -0.79 5.46 -11.69
CA GLY A 123 -1.76 4.56 -12.33
C GLY A 123 -3.07 4.38 -11.55
N PHE A 124 -3.34 5.25 -10.56
CA PHE A 124 -4.64 5.29 -9.87
C PHE A 124 -5.72 6.04 -10.67
N LEU A 125 -5.30 6.85 -11.65
CA LEU A 125 -6.20 7.43 -12.65
C LEU A 125 -5.88 6.85 -14.03
N PRO A 126 -6.92 6.61 -14.86
CA PRO A 126 -8.35 6.85 -14.60
C PRO A 126 -8.93 5.90 -13.52
N ASP A 127 -9.70 6.46 -12.56
CA ASP A 127 -10.32 5.71 -11.46
C ASP A 127 -11.59 5.01 -11.94
N THR A 128 -11.42 3.90 -12.64
CA THR A 128 -12.53 3.10 -13.18
C THR A 128 -13.35 2.41 -12.08
N GLU A 129 -12.77 2.21 -10.90
CA GLU A 129 -13.40 1.55 -9.77
C GLU A 129 -14.02 2.52 -8.75
N GLN A 130 -13.88 3.82 -8.97
CA GLN A 130 -14.40 4.88 -8.11
C GLN A 130 -13.91 4.78 -6.66
N GLN A 131 -12.63 4.46 -6.47
CA GLN A 131 -12.02 4.25 -5.14
C GLN A 131 -11.54 5.54 -4.47
N ILE A 132 -11.43 6.65 -5.22
CA ILE A 132 -10.77 7.87 -4.78
C ILE A 132 -11.77 8.89 -4.26
N TYR A 133 -11.47 9.47 -3.09
CA TYR A 133 -12.16 10.65 -2.58
C TYR A 133 -11.59 11.92 -3.25
N SER A 134 -12.45 12.78 -3.77
CA SER A 134 -12.08 14.06 -4.38
C SER A 134 -12.52 15.25 -3.53
N VAL A 135 -11.78 16.36 -3.64
CA VAL A 135 -12.09 17.68 -3.09
C VAL A 135 -12.15 18.65 -4.26
N PRO A 136 -13.31 18.72 -4.96
CA PRO A 136 -13.42 19.39 -6.27
C PRO A 136 -13.10 20.88 -6.23
N GLU A 137 -13.43 21.57 -5.13
CA GLU A 137 -13.22 23.01 -4.97
C GLU A 137 -11.75 23.40 -5.02
N ASP A 138 -10.86 22.50 -4.57
CA ASP A 138 -9.41 22.72 -4.52
C ASP A 138 -8.65 21.98 -5.64
N ASN A 139 -9.34 21.18 -6.46
CA ASN A 139 -8.74 20.25 -7.43
C ASN A 139 -7.72 19.29 -6.77
N LEU A 140 -8.08 18.78 -5.60
CA LEU A 140 -7.28 17.83 -4.82
C LEU A 140 -8.02 16.52 -4.59
N TYR A 141 -7.26 15.51 -4.24
CA TYR A 141 -7.74 14.16 -3.98
C TYR A 141 -7.11 13.62 -2.69
N LEU A 142 -7.84 12.80 -1.94
CA LEU A 142 -7.30 12.09 -0.80
C LEU A 142 -6.56 10.82 -1.27
N ALA A 143 -5.31 10.68 -0.87
CA ALA A 143 -4.49 9.53 -1.23
C ALA A 143 -4.99 8.25 -0.56
N GLY A 144 -5.14 7.18 -1.32
CA GLY A 144 -5.47 5.85 -0.82
C GLY A 144 -4.28 5.06 -0.28
N THR A 145 -3.07 5.61 -0.42
CA THR A 145 -1.79 5.05 0.00
C THR A 145 -0.70 6.11 -0.08
N SER A 146 0.31 6.03 0.79
CA SER A 146 1.51 6.90 0.68
C SER A 146 2.31 6.67 -0.60
N GLU A 147 2.11 5.56 -1.29
CA GLU A 147 2.71 5.29 -2.61
C GLU A 147 2.55 6.50 -3.54
N VAL A 148 1.34 7.11 -3.57
CA VAL A 148 1.04 8.23 -4.45
C VAL A 148 1.95 9.44 -4.21
N PRO A 149 2.00 10.03 -3.00
CA PRO A 149 2.90 11.16 -2.77
C PRO A 149 4.39 10.77 -2.75
N LEU A 150 4.75 9.52 -2.40
CA LEU A 150 6.15 9.08 -2.41
C LEU A 150 6.70 8.91 -3.83
N SER A 151 5.92 8.35 -4.75
CA SER A 151 6.33 8.23 -6.16
C SER A 151 6.58 9.60 -6.80
N PHE A 152 5.85 10.63 -6.35
CA PHE A 152 5.94 12.00 -6.88
C PHE A 152 7.15 12.77 -6.36
N LEU A 153 7.87 12.27 -5.33
CA LEU A 153 9.05 12.94 -4.74
C LEU A 153 10.11 13.29 -5.79
N HIS A 154 10.26 12.45 -6.81
CA HIS A 154 11.28 12.61 -7.86
C HIS A 154 10.68 12.79 -9.25
N ALA A 155 9.40 13.20 -9.33
CA ALA A 155 8.75 13.49 -10.62
C ALA A 155 9.50 14.60 -11.38
N GLY A 156 9.75 14.39 -12.67
CA GLY A 156 10.48 15.30 -13.55
C GLY A 156 11.98 15.41 -13.26
N GLN A 157 12.55 14.51 -12.44
CA GLN A 157 13.97 14.57 -12.07
C GLN A 157 14.79 13.53 -12.84
N ILE A 158 16.07 13.89 -13.04
CA ILE A 158 17.11 12.95 -13.49
C ILE A 158 18.02 12.72 -12.29
N LEU A 159 17.96 11.50 -11.75
CA LEU A 159 18.77 11.08 -10.62
C LEU A 159 20.17 10.68 -11.10
N GLU A 160 21.16 10.78 -10.24
CA GLU A 160 22.49 10.22 -10.50
C GLU A 160 22.52 8.74 -10.09
N GLU A 161 23.01 7.84 -10.93
CA GLU A 161 23.05 6.39 -10.64
C GLU A 161 23.63 6.04 -9.25
N PRO A 162 24.73 6.68 -8.76
CA PRO A 162 25.26 6.38 -7.43
C PRO A 162 24.32 6.73 -6.27
N ALA A 163 23.26 7.52 -6.50
CA ALA A 163 22.23 7.80 -5.48
C ALA A 163 21.22 6.66 -5.31
N LEU A 164 21.14 5.76 -6.29
CA LEU A 164 20.22 4.61 -6.24
C LEU A 164 20.84 3.43 -5.48
N PRO A 165 20.07 2.65 -4.76
CA PRO A 165 18.61 2.76 -4.57
C PRO A 165 18.21 3.85 -3.58
N LEU A 166 17.11 4.56 -3.86
CA LEU A 166 16.45 5.44 -2.90
C LEU A 166 15.28 4.70 -2.27
N ARG A 167 15.23 4.68 -0.93
CA ARG A 167 14.21 3.94 -0.16
C ARG A 167 13.53 4.87 0.83
N TYR A 168 12.20 4.86 0.83
CA TYR A 168 11.36 5.70 1.69
C TYR A 168 10.38 4.85 2.47
N ALA A 169 10.16 5.19 3.75
CA ALA A 169 9.13 4.62 4.61
C ALA A 169 8.09 5.71 4.92
N GLY A 170 6.98 5.70 4.20
CA GLY A 170 5.92 6.70 4.33
C GLY A 170 4.88 6.29 5.36
N PHE A 171 4.67 7.13 6.37
CA PHE A 171 3.53 6.97 7.28
C PHE A 171 2.44 7.98 6.93
N SER A 172 1.26 7.52 6.64
CA SER A 172 0.09 8.38 6.43
C SER A 172 -1.23 7.69 6.73
N THR A 173 -2.23 8.50 7.03
CA THR A 173 -3.63 8.09 6.88
C THR A 173 -3.95 7.92 5.40
N CYS A 174 -4.71 6.87 5.08
CA CYS A 174 -5.12 6.47 3.75
C CYS A 174 -6.65 6.47 3.66
N PHE A 175 -7.17 6.85 2.49
CA PHE A 175 -8.61 7.02 2.27
C PHE A 175 -9.06 6.24 1.03
N ARG A 176 -10.01 5.34 1.21
CA ARG A 176 -10.56 4.57 0.08
C ARG A 176 -12.09 4.57 0.12
N ARG A 177 -12.76 4.76 -0.99
CA ARG A 177 -14.23 4.73 -1.05
C ARG A 177 -14.82 3.32 -0.94
N GLU A 178 -14.00 2.29 -1.16
CA GLU A 178 -14.42 0.87 -1.11
C GLU A 178 -15.71 0.61 -1.95
N ALA A 179 -15.83 1.25 -3.11
CA ALA A 179 -17.04 1.27 -3.93
C ALA A 179 -17.45 -0.12 -4.41
N GLY A 180 -16.49 -1.00 -4.72
CA GLY A 180 -16.74 -2.37 -5.16
C GLY A 180 -16.96 -3.40 -4.03
N ALA A 181 -16.94 -2.97 -2.76
CA ALA A 181 -16.95 -3.87 -1.60
C ALA A 181 -18.32 -3.98 -0.91
N ALA A 182 -19.43 -3.71 -1.61
CA ALA A 182 -20.76 -3.79 -1.03
C ALA A 182 -21.04 -5.19 -0.43
N GLY A 183 -21.42 -5.21 0.87
CA GLY A 183 -21.72 -6.43 1.61
C GLY A 183 -20.50 -7.26 2.07
N ARG A 184 -19.26 -6.91 1.68
CA ARG A 184 -18.04 -7.59 2.14
C ARG A 184 -17.46 -6.89 3.36
N ASP A 185 -17.02 -7.65 4.37
CA ASP A 185 -16.32 -7.14 5.56
C ASP A 185 -17.01 -5.90 6.19
N THR A 186 -18.32 -5.99 6.43
CA THR A 186 -19.11 -4.87 6.95
C THR A 186 -19.01 -4.70 8.47
N ARG A 187 -18.46 -5.72 9.17
CA ARG A 187 -18.24 -5.72 10.63
C ARG A 187 -16.76 -5.57 10.94
N GLY A 188 -16.45 -4.78 11.96
CA GLY A 188 -15.07 -4.56 12.40
C GLY A 188 -14.30 -3.54 11.58
N MET A 189 -12.98 -3.62 11.64
CA MET A 189 -12.09 -2.64 11.01
C MET A 189 -11.19 -3.23 9.89
N PHE A 190 -11.53 -4.43 9.38
CA PHE A 190 -10.75 -5.05 8.32
C PHE A 190 -10.81 -4.26 7.00
N ARG A 191 -11.99 -3.67 6.71
CA ARG A 191 -12.25 -2.88 5.51
C ARG A 191 -12.98 -1.59 5.86
N VAL A 192 -12.21 -0.51 5.95
CA VAL A 192 -12.68 0.82 6.39
C VAL A 192 -12.29 1.89 5.37
N HIS A 193 -13.00 3.02 5.39
CA HIS A 193 -12.75 4.16 4.50
C HIS A 193 -11.51 4.98 4.86
N GLN A 194 -11.11 4.92 6.13
CA GLN A 194 -9.96 5.63 6.67
C GLN A 194 -9.14 4.68 7.52
N PHE A 195 -7.83 4.58 7.25
CA PHE A 195 -6.90 3.73 7.99
C PHE A 195 -5.48 4.27 7.88
N ASP A 196 -4.61 3.92 8.82
CA ASP A 196 -3.21 4.30 8.80
C ASP A 196 -2.33 3.18 8.25
N LYS A 197 -1.27 3.60 7.54
CA LYS A 197 -0.36 2.67 6.87
C LYS A 197 1.08 3.17 6.91
N VAL A 198 2.01 2.25 7.15
CA VAL A 198 3.44 2.44 6.88
C VAL A 198 3.75 1.74 5.56
N GLU A 199 4.17 2.52 4.59
CA GLU A 199 4.45 2.10 3.22
C GLU A 199 5.93 2.16 2.91
N MET A 200 6.47 1.12 2.32
CA MET A 200 7.80 1.11 1.69
C MET A 200 7.66 1.56 0.25
N PHE A 201 8.54 2.44 -0.21
CA PHE A 201 8.62 2.86 -1.60
C PHE A 201 10.08 2.99 -2.03
N THR A 202 10.42 2.44 -3.20
CA THR A 202 11.81 2.42 -3.66
C THR A 202 11.94 2.86 -5.11
N PHE A 203 13.05 3.57 -5.40
CA PHE A 203 13.50 3.88 -6.75
C PHE A 203 14.83 3.15 -6.96
N VAL A 204 14.91 2.31 -7.97
CA VAL A 204 16.06 1.47 -8.23
C VAL A 204 16.42 1.48 -9.72
N ARG A 205 17.60 0.96 -10.06
CA ARG A 205 17.93 0.66 -11.45
C ARG A 205 17.08 -0.53 -11.95
N PRO A 206 16.78 -0.61 -13.25
CA PRO A 206 16.01 -1.70 -13.82
C PRO A 206 16.51 -3.10 -13.44
N GLU A 207 17.82 -3.32 -13.50
CA GLU A 207 18.46 -4.60 -13.19
C GLU A 207 18.38 -5.00 -11.72
N ASP A 208 18.21 -4.03 -10.81
CA ASP A 208 18.12 -4.27 -9.36
C ASP A 208 16.67 -4.56 -8.89
N SER A 209 15.66 -4.26 -9.73
CA SER A 209 14.28 -4.30 -9.29
C SER A 209 13.76 -5.70 -8.89
N PRO A 210 14.18 -6.82 -9.52
CA PRO A 210 13.77 -8.14 -9.05
C PRO A 210 14.30 -8.45 -7.64
N ALA A 211 15.56 -8.12 -7.37
CA ALA A 211 16.17 -8.34 -6.06
C ALA A 211 15.58 -7.42 -4.98
N GLU A 212 15.23 -6.18 -5.35
CA GLU A 212 14.57 -5.25 -4.43
C GLU A 212 13.14 -5.70 -4.11
N HIS A 213 12.41 -6.31 -5.05
CA HIS A 213 11.09 -6.87 -4.80
C HIS A 213 11.13 -7.98 -3.74
N GLU A 214 12.07 -8.93 -3.88
CA GLU A 214 12.29 -9.98 -2.88
C GLU A 214 12.72 -9.40 -1.52
N ARG A 215 13.46 -8.30 -1.52
CA ARG A 215 13.83 -7.57 -0.31
C ARG A 215 12.61 -6.96 0.40
N LEU A 216 11.68 -6.34 -0.33
CA LEU A 216 10.44 -5.80 0.25
C LEU A 216 9.62 -6.90 0.86
N LEU A 217 9.42 -8.01 0.16
CA LEU A 217 8.73 -9.19 0.67
C LEU A 217 9.39 -9.71 1.96
N ALA A 218 10.71 -9.85 1.98
CA ALA A 218 11.44 -10.31 3.16
C ALA A 218 11.25 -9.39 4.38
N VAL A 219 11.07 -8.09 4.17
CA VAL A 219 10.75 -7.14 5.25
C VAL A 219 9.34 -7.36 5.77
N GLU A 220 8.35 -7.56 4.90
CA GLU A 220 6.98 -7.87 5.31
C GLU A 220 6.92 -9.16 6.12
N GLU A 221 7.62 -10.21 5.66
CA GLU A 221 7.72 -11.48 6.39
C GLU A 221 8.37 -11.30 7.77
N GLU A 222 9.48 -10.57 7.87
CA GLU A 222 10.16 -10.29 9.14
C GLU A 222 9.24 -9.58 10.15
N ILE A 223 8.39 -8.66 9.66
CA ILE A 223 7.40 -7.98 10.50
C ILE A 223 6.41 -8.99 11.09
N PHE A 224 5.81 -9.87 10.28
CA PHE A 224 4.84 -10.85 10.78
C PHE A 224 5.49 -11.92 11.67
N GLN A 225 6.72 -12.32 11.38
CA GLN A 225 7.50 -13.21 12.24
C GLN A 225 7.79 -12.57 13.60
N ALA A 226 8.20 -11.30 13.62
CA ALA A 226 8.45 -10.58 14.88
C ALA A 226 7.17 -10.33 15.69
N LEU A 227 6.03 -10.25 15.03
CA LEU A 227 4.71 -10.17 15.66
C LEU A 227 4.15 -11.55 16.05
N GLU A 228 4.85 -12.64 15.76
CA GLU A 228 4.43 -14.01 16.04
C GLU A 228 3.05 -14.35 15.42
N VAL A 229 2.77 -13.84 14.22
CA VAL A 229 1.51 -14.05 13.50
C VAL A 229 1.74 -15.02 12.35
N PRO A 230 1.04 -16.18 12.30
CA PRO A 230 1.12 -17.09 11.17
C PRO A 230 0.65 -16.44 9.87
N TYR A 231 1.37 -16.67 8.78
CA TYR A 231 1.05 -16.09 7.47
C TYR A 231 1.40 -17.04 6.33
N ARG A 232 0.87 -16.73 5.15
CA ARG A 232 1.32 -17.29 3.88
C ARG A 232 1.62 -16.19 2.88
N VAL A 233 2.50 -16.47 1.93
CA VAL A 233 2.84 -15.60 0.81
C VAL A 233 2.18 -16.14 -0.44
N VAL A 234 1.48 -15.28 -1.17
CA VAL A 234 0.80 -15.60 -2.41
C VAL A 234 1.45 -14.81 -3.55
N ASN A 235 1.98 -15.50 -4.57
CA ASN A 235 2.36 -14.88 -5.84
C ASN A 235 1.08 -14.66 -6.64
N ILE A 236 0.71 -13.41 -6.87
CA ILE A 236 -0.59 -13.04 -7.43
C ILE A 236 -0.62 -13.30 -8.93
N GLY A 237 -1.72 -13.87 -9.37
CA GLY A 237 -1.99 -14.16 -10.77
C GLY A 237 -2.10 -12.91 -11.63
N VAL A 238 -1.72 -13.04 -12.90
CA VAL A 238 -1.65 -11.91 -13.85
C VAL A 238 -2.98 -11.15 -14.00
N ALA A 239 -4.12 -11.81 -13.80
CA ALA A 239 -5.44 -11.18 -13.88
C ALA A 239 -5.74 -10.23 -12.69
N GLU A 240 -5.03 -10.39 -11.55
CA GLU A 240 -5.28 -9.67 -10.29
C GLU A 240 -4.15 -8.70 -9.92
N LEU A 241 -3.17 -8.47 -10.83
CA LEU A 241 -2.02 -7.57 -10.59
C LEU A 241 -2.45 -6.10 -10.43
N GLY A 242 -3.56 -5.70 -11.02
CA GLY A 242 -3.92 -4.29 -11.19
C GLY A 242 -3.14 -3.63 -12.34
N ASN A 243 -3.30 -2.31 -12.51
CA ASN A 243 -2.77 -1.62 -13.69
C ASN A 243 -1.25 -1.39 -13.65
N SER A 244 -0.67 -1.14 -12.48
CA SER A 244 0.73 -0.69 -12.38
C SER A 244 1.73 -1.83 -12.14
N ALA A 245 1.32 -2.93 -11.51
CA ALA A 245 2.23 -3.99 -11.13
C ALA A 245 2.58 -4.92 -12.30
N ALA A 246 3.86 -5.20 -12.48
CA ALA A 246 4.35 -6.29 -13.31
C ALA A 246 4.39 -7.62 -12.55
N LYS A 247 4.63 -7.56 -11.24
CA LYS A 247 4.60 -8.71 -10.32
C LYS A 247 4.18 -8.23 -8.93
N LYS A 248 3.40 -9.05 -8.24
CA LYS A 248 2.90 -8.72 -6.89
C LYS A 248 2.92 -9.96 -6.01
N TYR A 249 3.32 -9.76 -4.75
CA TYR A 249 3.09 -10.71 -3.68
C TYR A 249 2.11 -10.12 -2.68
N ASP A 250 1.19 -10.96 -2.19
CA ASP A 250 0.37 -10.66 -1.03
C ASP A 250 0.84 -11.50 0.17
N VAL A 251 0.93 -10.88 1.33
CA VAL A 251 1.11 -11.60 2.60
C VAL A 251 -0.24 -11.67 3.27
N GLU A 252 -0.74 -12.89 3.44
CA GLU A 252 -2.00 -13.16 4.09
C GLU A 252 -1.77 -13.71 5.50
N ALA A 253 -2.22 -13.00 6.52
CA ALA A 253 -2.17 -13.46 7.91
C ALA A 253 -3.33 -14.42 8.21
N TRP A 254 -3.07 -15.38 9.07
CA TRP A 254 -4.12 -16.22 9.64
C TRP A 254 -4.98 -15.43 10.62
N LEU A 255 -6.29 -15.45 10.45
CA LEU A 255 -7.27 -14.83 11.34
C LEU A 255 -8.19 -15.91 11.91
N PRO A 256 -7.96 -16.41 13.13
CA PRO A 256 -8.71 -17.51 13.70
C PRO A 256 -10.17 -17.19 14.01
N GLY A 257 -10.51 -15.91 14.25
CA GLY A 257 -11.87 -15.43 14.50
C GLY A 257 -12.71 -15.24 13.24
N ASP A 258 -12.10 -15.24 12.06
CA ASP A 258 -12.81 -15.01 10.80
C ASP A 258 -13.38 -16.33 10.24
N ALA A 259 -14.70 -16.51 10.38
CA ALA A 259 -15.44 -17.67 9.87
C ALA A 259 -14.88 -19.06 10.28
N GLY A 260 -14.26 -19.14 11.45
CA GLY A 260 -13.63 -20.36 11.97
C GLY A 260 -12.15 -20.52 11.59
N GLY A 261 -11.56 -19.47 11.07
CA GLY A 261 -10.17 -19.36 10.72
C GLY A 261 -9.91 -19.36 9.22
N ARG A 262 -9.25 -18.33 8.73
CA ARG A 262 -8.80 -18.24 7.34
C ARG A 262 -7.64 -17.26 7.17
N TYR A 263 -6.91 -17.44 6.10
CA TYR A 263 -5.90 -16.48 5.66
C TYR A 263 -6.58 -15.26 5.02
N ARG A 264 -6.08 -14.08 5.37
CA ARG A 264 -6.57 -12.79 4.84
C ARG A 264 -5.40 -11.89 4.48
N GLU A 265 -5.47 -11.26 3.32
CA GLU A 265 -4.49 -10.27 2.88
C GLU A 265 -4.35 -9.14 3.90
N VAL A 266 -3.13 -8.95 4.40
CA VAL A 266 -2.78 -7.90 5.36
C VAL A 266 -1.79 -6.90 4.79
N THR A 267 -0.84 -7.36 3.97
CA THR A 267 0.11 -6.53 3.24
C THR A 267 0.32 -7.06 1.83
N SER A 268 0.88 -6.21 0.97
CA SER A 268 1.27 -6.58 -0.39
C SER A 268 2.48 -5.78 -0.83
N CYS A 269 3.33 -6.35 -1.68
CA CYS A 269 4.40 -5.63 -2.36
C CYS A 269 4.38 -5.86 -3.87
N SER A 270 4.69 -4.80 -4.62
CA SER A 270 4.61 -4.78 -6.07
C SER A 270 5.88 -4.24 -6.70
N ASN A 271 6.32 -4.89 -7.78
CA ASN A 271 7.28 -4.34 -8.72
C ASN A 271 6.50 -3.72 -9.88
N THR A 272 6.57 -2.39 -10.00
CA THR A 272 5.88 -1.65 -11.05
C THR A 272 6.78 -1.37 -12.27
N THR A 273 8.00 -1.86 -12.25
CA THR A 273 9.02 -1.62 -13.28
C THR A 273 9.13 -0.11 -13.61
N ASP A 274 9.15 0.27 -14.86
CA ASP A 274 9.22 1.67 -15.30
C ASP A 274 7.85 2.34 -15.50
N TYR A 275 6.75 1.65 -15.19
CA TYR A 275 5.39 2.12 -15.45
C TYR A 275 5.08 3.49 -14.84
N GLN A 276 5.39 3.66 -13.56
CA GLN A 276 5.19 4.93 -12.86
C GLN A 276 6.27 5.94 -13.26
N ALA A 277 7.51 5.51 -13.39
CA ALA A 277 8.62 6.38 -13.74
C ALA A 277 8.45 7.05 -15.11
N ARG A 278 7.92 6.33 -16.12
CA ARG A 278 7.59 6.89 -17.43
C ARG A 278 6.51 7.97 -17.34
N ARG A 279 5.46 7.75 -16.55
CA ARG A 279 4.36 8.72 -16.36
C ARG A 279 4.78 9.96 -15.56
N LEU A 280 5.74 9.79 -14.64
CA LEU A 280 6.24 10.85 -13.77
C LEU A 280 7.53 11.50 -14.31
N ASP A 281 8.02 11.07 -15.48
CA ASP A 281 9.29 11.50 -16.06
C ASP A 281 10.46 11.42 -15.06
N CYS A 282 10.49 10.35 -14.27
CA CYS A 282 11.56 10.08 -13.31
C CYS A 282 12.62 9.20 -13.97
N ARG A 283 13.80 9.75 -14.18
CA ARG A 283 14.89 9.10 -14.89
C ARG A 283 16.16 9.07 -14.06
N TYR A 284 17.13 8.28 -14.48
CA TYR A 284 18.47 8.35 -13.92
C TYR A 284 19.52 8.45 -15.06
N ARG A 285 20.69 8.92 -14.70
CA ARG A 285 21.86 8.99 -15.59
C ARG A 285 22.77 7.81 -15.29
N PRO A 286 22.92 6.85 -16.24
CA PRO A 286 23.89 5.78 -16.11
C PRO A 286 25.32 6.28 -15.97
N ALA A 287 26.17 5.53 -15.25
CA ALA A 287 27.56 5.92 -14.96
C ALA A 287 28.42 6.01 -16.24
N ASP A 288 28.02 5.35 -17.33
CA ASP A 288 28.70 5.47 -18.64
C ASP A 288 28.44 6.82 -19.34
N GLY A 289 27.54 7.65 -18.78
CA GLY A 289 27.24 9.01 -19.22
C GLY A 289 26.49 9.12 -20.53
N LYS A 290 25.93 8.04 -21.05
CA LYS A 290 25.21 8.02 -22.32
C LYS A 290 23.70 8.02 -22.12
N GLY A 291 23.11 9.21 -22.26
CA GLY A 291 21.66 9.35 -22.18
C GLY A 291 21.10 9.29 -20.77
N THR A 292 19.83 8.95 -20.67
CA THR A 292 19.09 8.72 -19.42
C THR A 292 18.11 7.57 -19.62
N ASP A 293 17.92 6.75 -18.60
CA ASP A 293 16.93 5.69 -18.55
C ASP A 293 15.91 5.95 -17.45
N HIS A 294 14.72 5.35 -17.53
CA HIS A 294 13.75 5.40 -16.45
C HIS A 294 14.20 4.50 -15.30
N VAL A 295 13.99 4.97 -14.06
CA VAL A 295 14.13 4.12 -12.89
C VAL A 295 12.99 3.11 -12.84
N HIS A 296 13.20 1.99 -12.12
CA HIS A 296 12.09 1.15 -11.68
C HIS A 296 11.60 1.61 -10.32
N THR A 297 10.29 1.51 -10.10
CA THR A 297 9.66 1.81 -8.81
C THR A 297 9.04 0.54 -8.23
N LEU A 298 9.10 0.43 -6.91
CA LEU A 298 8.48 -0.66 -6.17
C LEU A 298 7.80 -0.09 -4.92
N ASN A 299 6.71 -0.70 -4.53
CA ASN A 299 6.02 -0.39 -3.28
C ASN A 299 5.78 -1.66 -2.47
N GLY A 300 5.56 -1.49 -1.17
CA GLY A 300 5.17 -2.58 -0.28
C GLY A 300 4.63 -2.05 1.03
N THR A 301 3.58 -2.65 1.51
CA THR A 301 2.99 -2.30 2.79
C THR A 301 3.78 -2.94 3.93
N ALA A 302 4.53 -2.15 4.69
CA ALA A 302 5.16 -2.67 5.90
C ALA A 302 4.10 -2.99 6.97
N VAL A 303 3.19 -2.05 7.23
CA VAL A 303 2.11 -2.21 8.22
C VAL A 303 0.84 -1.50 7.74
N ALA A 304 -0.22 -2.25 7.46
CA ALA A 304 -1.59 -1.74 7.41
C ALA A 304 -2.15 -1.82 8.84
N VAL A 305 -2.12 -0.70 9.57
CA VAL A 305 -2.27 -0.68 11.03
C VAL A 305 -3.51 -1.44 11.51
N GLY A 306 -4.68 -1.14 10.97
CA GLY A 306 -5.93 -1.81 11.39
C GLY A 306 -5.90 -3.31 11.16
N ARG A 307 -5.46 -3.79 9.98
CA ARG A 307 -5.36 -5.22 9.67
C ARG A 307 -4.32 -5.93 10.53
N THR A 308 -3.18 -5.28 10.78
CA THR A 308 -2.13 -5.82 11.63
C THR A 308 -2.59 -5.92 13.10
N ILE A 309 -3.33 -4.92 13.61
CA ILE A 309 -3.95 -4.99 14.94
C ILE A 309 -4.95 -6.15 15.01
N ILE A 310 -5.78 -6.37 13.99
CA ILE A 310 -6.68 -7.54 13.94
C ILE A 310 -5.89 -8.83 14.05
N ALA A 311 -4.82 -8.97 13.26
CA ALA A 311 -3.99 -10.16 13.28
C ALA A 311 -3.34 -10.40 14.64
N ILE A 312 -2.82 -9.35 15.31
CA ILE A 312 -2.30 -9.44 16.68
C ILE A 312 -3.39 -9.88 17.65
N VAL A 313 -4.53 -9.18 17.65
CA VAL A 313 -5.62 -9.39 18.61
C VAL A 313 -6.18 -10.81 18.49
N GLU A 314 -6.40 -11.29 17.28
CA GLU A 314 -7.00 -12.61 17.07
C GLU A 314 -6.02 -13.77 17.31
N ASN A 315 -4.71 -13.60 17.01
CA ASN A 315 -3.73 -14.66 17.23
C ASN A 315 -3.19 -14.74 18.67
N HIS A 316 -3.23 -13.64 19.42
CA HIS A 316 -2.70 -13.58 20.78
C HIS A 316 -3.77 -13.50 21.87
N GLN A 317 -5.01 -13.91 21.53
CA GLN A 317 -6.09 -14.00 22.50
C GLN A 317 -5.87 -15.16 23.50
N GLU A 318 -6.19 -14.93 24.75
CA GLU A 318 -6.15 -15.91 25.81
C GLU A 318 -7.55 -16.45 26.12
N GLU A 319 -7.65 -17.56 26.84
CA GLU A 319 -8.93 -18.20 27.20
C GLU A 319 -9.88 -17.28 27.94
N ASP A 320 -9.36 -16.40 28.80
CA ASP A 320 -10.15 -15.42 29.57
C ASP A 320 -10.59 -14.22 28.73
N GLY A 321 -10.09 -14.10 27.51
CA GLY A 321 -10.37 -13.00 26.58
C GLY A 321 -9.44 -11.80 26.71
N SER A 322 -8.39 -11.90 27.51
CA SER A 322 -7.29 -10.96 27.42
C SER A 322 -6.48 -11.18 26.15
N ILE A 323 -5.68 -10.19 25.77
CA ILE A 323 -4.86 -10.26 24.58
C ILE A 323 -3.43 -9.95 24.99
N ARG A 324 -2.52 -10.91 24.80
CA ARG A 324 -1.09 -10.70 24.98
C ARG A 324 -0.54 -9.92 23.79
N ILE A 325 0.14 -8.83 24.04
CA ILE A 325 0.76 -8.05 22.98
C ILE A 325 2.20 -8.53 22.73
N PRO A 326 2.64 -8.68 21.47
CA PRO A 326 3.99 -9.12 21.15
C PRO A 326 5.08 -8.29 21.83
N GLU A 327 6.08 -8.94 22.41
CA GLU A 327 7.12 -8.31 23.23
C GLU A 327 7.87 -7.22 22.48
N VAL A 328 8.06 -7.39 21.18
CA VAL A 328 8.76 -6.44 20.30
C VAL A 328 8.14 -5.05 20.34
N LEU A 329 6.86 -4.91 20.68
CA LEU A 329 6.13 -3.63 20.75
C LEU A 329 6.21 -2.96 22.13
N HIS A 330 6.60 -3.67 23.19
CA HIS A 330 6.55 -3.14 24.57
C HIS A 330 7.45 -1.92 24.77
N GLN A 331 8.66 -1.93 24.22
CA GLN A 331 9.60 -0.80 24.31
C GLN A 331 9.12 0.45 23.58
N TYR A 332 8.14 0.32 22.69
CA TYR A 332 7.53 1.42 21.93
C TYR A 332 6.28 1.99 22.57
N GLY A 333 5.90 1.47 23.75
CA GLY A 333 4.78 1.98 24.55
C GLY A 333 3.47 1.22 24.36
N ALA A 334 3.49 0.07 23.68
CA ALA A 334 2.33 -0.84 23.68
C ALA A 334 2.08 -1.39 25.09
N PRO A 335 0.81 -1.63 25.47
CA PRO A 335 0.50 -2.37 26.69
C PRO A 335 1.05 -3.81 26.57
N GLN A 336 1.42 -4.45 27.68
CA GLN A 336 1.82 -5.85 27.64
C GLN A 336 0.61 -6.78 27.43
N VAL A 337 -0.52 -6.40 27.98
CA VAL A 337 -1.79 -7.13 27.88
C VAL A 337 -2.92 -6.14 27.75
N ILE A 338 -3.87 -6.42 26.87
CA ILE A 338 -5.17 -5.77 26.83
C ILE A 338 -6.15 -6.64 27.59
N ALA A 339 -6.81 -6.08 28.61
CA ALA A 339 -7.76 -6.80 29.45
C ALA A 339 -8.99 -7.27 28.65
N PRO A 340 -9.70 -8.31 29.09
CA PRO A 340 -10.94 -8.73 28.45
C PRO A 340 -11.93 -7.57 28.28
N ALA A 341 -12.71 -7.60 27.20
CA ALA A 341 -13.81 -6.66 27.03
C ALA A 341 -14.84 -6.87 28.14
N GLY A 342 -15.16 -5.78 28.86
CA GLY A 342 -16.15 -5.81 29.95
C GLY A 342 -17.58 -5.87 29.46
#